data_c17d468dffc149e7df680160df72d802
#
_entry.id   c17d468dffc149e7df680160df72d802
#
_cell.length_a   1.000
_cell.length_b   1.000
_cell.length_c   1.000
_cell.angle_alpha   90.00
_cell.angle_beta   90.00
_cell.angle_gamma   90.00
#
_symmetry.space_group_name_H-M   'P 1'
#
loop_
_entity.id
_entity.type
_entity.pdbx_description
1 polymer ?
#
loop_
_entity_poly.entity_id
_entity_poly.type
_entity_poly.pdbx_seq_one_letter_code
_entity_poly.pdbx_strand_id
1 'polypeptide(L)'
;MGAPGGGKSYEAVVFHILAALAKGRKVITNLALHLDAFALIEPGYVDLIERRFATLAPKVAPGGRPRNNAAFSQVEDYGDKWRHPVNGGGPLYVIDECHIALPKVGTPVAVEEWYSLHRHEFADVLLISQSYGKLNVAIKDLLQIVYRVRKNVAFGSAKSYTRKVQDGVRGEVVNTAVRRYEEKYFSLYQSHTRSAAGVEMGAADIVPFWRHWTFFGMGACVVLFVVVVAVRGNPLAMFKPKPQPKFLGASVPEARLEPKGFKVKDVPGVAAVSAVPEAVAASGWPYGALDLHVGGFARMAGKTVMLIVFSQNGQRVFSQTNVELEAAGYRVTMLNDCLVRLEFGKLSQFISCNAPSVGIGNAYSKPAPQRTVAADPAPVKR
;
A
#
# COMPACT_ATOMS: atom_id res chain seq x y z
N MET A 1 -9.10 9.20 5.91
CA MET A 1 -9.52 8.60 7.20
C MET A 1 -8.34 8.51 8.16
N GLY A 2 -8.55 8.59 9.46
CA GLY A 2 -7.50 8.46 10.49
C GLY A 2 -7.96 8.99 11.84
N ALA A 3 -7.20 8.69 12.90
CA ALA A 3 -7.46 9.18 14.25
C ALA A 3 -7.46 10.72 14.33
N PRO A 4 -8.01 11.34 15.38
CA PRO A 4 -7.81 12.76 15.67
C PRO A 4 -6.32 13.10 15.64
N GLY A 5 -5.94 14.30 15.19
CA GLY A 5 -4.52 14.69 15.07
C GLY A 5 -3.68 13.90 14.05
N GLY A 6 -4.26 12.92 13.34
CA GLY A 6 -3.55 12.03 12.40
C GLY A 6 -3.16 12.65 11.06
N GLY A 7 -3.49 13.95 10.80
CA GLY A 7 -3.14 14.64 9.56
C GLY A 7 -4.19 14.61 8.46
N LYS A 8 -5.43 14.22 8.75
CA LYS A 8 -6.53 14.15 7.75
C LYS A 8 -6.77 15.47 7.02
N SER A 9 -6.98 16.55 7.78
CA SER A 9 -7.24 17.86 7.21
C SER A 9 -6.02 18.42 6.47
N TYR A 10 -4.79 18.15 6.95
CA TYR A 10 -3.55 18.49 6.25
C TYR A 10 -3.48 17.78 4.89
N GLU A 11 -3.71 16.47 4.85
CA GLU A 11 -3.72 15.69 3.59
C GLU A 11 -4.76 16.23 2.62
N ALA A 12 -5.98 16.55 3.11
CA ALA A 12 -7.04 17.09 2.29
C ALA A 12 -6.70 18.48 1.72
N VAL A 13 -6.17 19.38 2.54
CA VAL A 13 -5.84 20.75 2.12
C VAL A 13 -4.66 20.76 1.15
N VAL A 14 -3.55 20.10 1.52
CA VAL A 14 -2.30 20.22 0.76
C VAL A 14 -2.33 19.41 -0.54
N PHE A 15 -2.89 18.20 -0.51
CA PHE A 15 -2.79 17.29 -1.65
C PHE A 15 -4.05 17.16 -2.48
N HIS A 16 -5.19 17.67 -1.99
CA HIS A 16 -6.45 17.63 -2.75
C HIS A 16 -6.97 19.03 -3.04
N ILE A 17 -7.15 19.90 -2.04
CA ILE A 17 -7.69 21.25 -2.26
C ILE A 17 -6.72 22.08 -3.07
N LEU A 18 -5.47 22.28 -2.63
CA LEU A 18 -4.48 23.05 -3.38
C LEU A 18 -4.26 22.50 -4.79
N ALA A 19 -4.23 21.17 -4.94
CA ALA A 19 -4.07 20.54 -6.25
C ALA A 19 -5.28 20.79 -7.17
N ALA A 20 -6.50 20.88 -6.64
CA ALA A 20 -7.70 21.23 -7.38
C ALA A 20 -7.69 22.69 -7.79
N LEU A 21 -7.36 23.61 -6.86
CA LEU A 21 -7.28 25.04 -7.11
C LEU A 21 -6.19 25.37 -8.15
N ALA A 22 -5.03 24.74 -8.06
CA ALA A 22 -3.95 24.89 -9.03
C ALA A 22 -4.34 24.46 -10.45
N LYS A 23 -5.37 23.61 -10.57
CA LYS A 23 -5.98 23.24 -11.86
C LYS A 23 -7.17 24.14 -12.23
N GLY A 24 -7.42 25.22 -11.52
CA GLY A 24 -8.57 26.09 -11.73
C GLY A 24 -9.93 25.50 -11.35
N ARG A 25 -9.96 24.45 -10.52
CA ARG A 25 -11.18 23.74 -10.14
C ARG A 25 -11.82 24.34 -8.89
N LYS A 26 -13.13 24.59 -8.95
CA LYS A 26 -13.90 25.06 -7.78
C LYS A 26 -13.91 23.98 -6.69
N VAL A 27 -13.74 24.42 -5.43
CA VAL A 27 -13.78 23.60 -4.23
C VAL A 27 -14.91 24.08 -3.32
N ILE A 28 -15.80 23.19 -2.93
CA ILE A 28 -16.91 23.44 -2.01
C ILE A 28 -16.69 22.62 -0.74
N THR A 29 -16.60 23.28 0.42
CA THR A 29 -16.17 22.58 1.64
C THR A 29 -16.76 23.15 2.91
N ASN A 30 -16.85 22.32 3.96
CA ASN A 30 -17.13 22.75 5.33
C ASN A 30 -15.86 22.87 6.19
N LEU A 31 -14.68 22.65 5.62
CA LEU A 31 -13.43 22.94 6.31
C LEU A 31 -13.29 24.44 6.59
N ALA A 32 -12.84 24.78 7.79
CA ALA A 32 -12.53 26.14 8.16
C ALA A 32 -11.21 26.59 7.49
N LEU A 33 -11.28 26.95 6.22
CA LEU A 33 -10.15 27.47 5.44
C LEU A 33 -9.95 28.96 5.68
N HIS A 34 -8.70 29.40 5.74
CA HIS A 34 -8.33 30.82 5.87
C HIS A 34 -8.13 31.40 4.47
N LEU A 35 -9.14 32.08 3.93
CA LEU A 35 -9.12 32.60 2.55
C LEU A 35 -7.96 33.56 2.31
N ASP A 36 -7.64 34.42 3.30
CA ASP A 36 -6.52 35.35 3.21
C ASP A 36 -5.17 34.62 2.98
N ALA A 37 -4.99 33.47 3.62
CA ALA A 37 -3.79 32.67 3.42
C ALA A 37 -3.75 32.00 2.03
N PHE A 38 -4.90 31.65 1.44
CA PHE A 38 -4.98 31.19 0.06
C PHE A 38 -4.74 32.32 -0.93
N ALA A 39 -5.24 33.56 -0.65
CA ALA A 39 -4.99 34.74 -1.47
C ALA A 39 -3.48 35.09 -1.54
N LEU A 40 -2.72 34.81 -0.48
CA LEU A 40 -1.26 35.00 -0.46
C LEU A 40 -0.51 34.01 -1.36
N ILE A 41 -1.10 32.83 -1.64
CA ILE A 41 -0.52 31.88 -2.58
C ILE A 41 -0.86 32.30 -4.00
N GLU A 42 -2.15 32.51 -4.28
CA GLU A 42 -2.68 32.92 -5.57
C GLU A 42 -4.03 33.61 -5.35
N PRO A 43 -4.17 34.91 -5.67
CA PRO A 43 -5.42 35.64 -5.44
C PRO A 43 -6.67 34.99 -6.04
N GLY A 44 -6.55 34.40 -7.23
CA GLY A 44 -7.66 33.70 -7.91
C GLY A 44 -8.19 32.45 -7.20
N TYR A 45 -7.49 31.92 -6.19
CA TYR A 45 -7.98 30.78 -5.44
C TYR A 45 -9.19 31.10 -4.58
N VAL A 46 -9.32 32.35 -4.13
CA VAL A 46 -10.43 32.78 -3.27
C VAL A 46 -11.77 32.64 -4.00
N ASP A 47 -11.82 33.01 -5.29
CA ASP A 47 -13.03 32.92 -6.12
C ASP A 47 -13.44 31.46 -6.40
N LEU A 48 -12.51 30.52 -6.27
CA LEU A 48 -12.74 29.11 -6.49
C LEU A 48 -13.08 28.34 -5.19
N ILE A 49 -13.05 29.00 -4.02
CA ILE A 49 -13.35 28.37 -2.73
C ILE A 49 -14.72 28.83 -2.22
N GLU A 50 -15.63 27.90 -2.07
CA GLU A 50 -16.91 28.09 -1.41
C GLU A 50 -16.97 27.34 -0.08
N ARG A 51 -17.19 28.06 1.02
CA ARG A 51 -17.30 27.47 2.37
C ARG A 51 -18.75 27.36 2.79
N ARG A 52 -19.19 26.17 3.23
CA ARG A 52 -20.55 25.90 3.72
C ARG A 52 -20.48 25.30 5.12
N PHE A 53 -21.02 25.99 6.12
CA PHE A 53 -21.01 25.53 7.51
C PHE A 53 -22.38 25.02 8.01
N ALA A 54 -23.42 25.22 7.23
CA ALA A 54 -24.77 24.69 7.45
C ALA A 54 -25.38 24.26 6.13
N THR A 55 -26.44 23.44 6.20
CA THR A 55 -27.20 23.05 5.00
C THR A 55 -27.87 24.27 4.36
N LEU A 56 -27.95 24.24 3.04
CA LEU A 56 -28.74 25.20 2.23
C LEU A 56 -30.25 24.92 2.31
N ALA A 57 -30.63 23.70 2.70
CA ALA A 57 -32.03 23.35 2.84
C ALA A 57 -32.70 24.08 4.03
N PRO A 58 -34.00 24.31 3.97
CA PRO A 58 -34.77 24.81 5.12
C PRO A 58 -34.61 23.90 6.35
N LYS A 59 -34.43 24.51 7.54
CA LYS A 59 -34.21 23.78 8.80
C LYS A 59 -35.35 22.84 9.16
N VAL A 60 -36.55 23.11 8.66
CA VAL A 60 -37.75 22.35 8.91
C VAL A 60 -38.27 21.76 7.60
N ALA A 61 -38.54 20.48 7.58
CA ALA A 61 -39.14 19.81 6.43
C ALA A 61 -40.64 20.17 6.28
N PRO A 62 -41.21 19.99 5.10
CA PRO A 62 -42.67 19.99 4.95
C PRO A 62 -43.25 19.01 5.98
N GLY A 63 -44.25 19.48 6.76
CA GLY A 63 -44.83 18.71 7.88
C GLY A 63 -44.17 18.94 9.25
N GLY A 64 -43.30 19.95 9.39
CA GLY A 64 -42.82 20.43 10.69
C GLY A 64 -41.70 19.59 11.33
N ARG A 65 -41.14 18.58 10.65
CA ARG A 65 -40.06 17.76 11.20
C ARG A 65 -38.69 18.47 11.09
N PRO A 66 -37.92 18.52 12.18
CA PRO A 66 -36.59 19.09 12.13
C PRO A 66 -35.67 18.27 11.21
N ARG A 67 -34.88 18.97 10.39
CA ARG A 67 -33.84 18.38 9.52
C ARG A 67 -32.47 18.45 10.19
N ASN A 68 -31.57 17.57 9.78
CA ASN A 68 -30.17 17.74 10.09
C ASN A 68 -29.67 19.06 9.50
N ASN A 69 -29.11 19.93 10.31
CA ASN A 69 -28.63 21.26 9.91
C ASN A 69 -27.14 21.28 9.52
N ALA A 70 -26.48 20.13 9.54
CA ALA A 70 -25.08 20.07 9.11
C ALA A 70 -24.94 20.36 7.62
N ALA A 71 -23.91 21.05 7.21
CA ALA A 71 -23.57 21.21 5.82
C ALA A 71 -23.43 19.86 5.14
N PHE A 72 -23.93 19.73 3.91
CA PHE A 72 -23.91 18.50 3.12
C PHE A 72 -24.82 17.37 3.66
N SER A 73 -25.78 17.68 4.51
CA SER A 73 -26.72 16.71 5.04
C SER A 73 -27.99 16.55 4.20
N GLN A 74 -28.22 17.44 3.26
CA GLN A 74 -29.42 17.48 2.42
C GLN A 74 -29.02 17.58 0.94
N VAL A 75 -29.92 17.16 0.04
CA VAL A 75 -29.63 17.12 -1.40
C VAL A 75 -29.40 18.53 -1.98
N GLU A 76 -30.02 19.54 -1.39
CA GLU A 76 -29.87 20.96 -1.76
C GLU A 76 -28.41 21.47 -1.58
N ASP A 77 -27.60 20.76 -0.79
CA ASP A 77 -26.19 21.09 -0.58
C ASP A 77 -25.30 20.65 -1.76
N TYR A 78 -25.87 19.93 -2.70
CA TYR A 78 -25.18 19.37 -3.86
C TYR A 78 -25.74 19.97 -5.15
N GLY A 79 -25.24 19.54 -6.30
CA GLY A 79 -25.77 19.99 -7.59
C GLY A 79 -25.33 21.39 -8.00
N ASP A 80 -24.18 21.87 -7.53
CA ASP A 80 -23.58 23.11 -8.02
C ASP A 80 -23.31 23.02 -9.52
N LYS A 81 -23.83 24.02 -10.27
CA LYS A 81 -23.78 24.04 -11.74
C LYS A 81 -22.48 24.61 -12.31
N TRP A 82 -21.51 24.94 -11.44
CA TRP A 82 -20.21 25.40 -11.91
C TRP A 82 -19.55 24.32 -12.77
N ARG A 83 -18.92 24.75 -13.85
CA ARG A 83 -18.14 23.88 -14.72
C ARG A 83 -16.81 24.53 -15.04
N HIS A 84 -15.78 23.75 -15.04
CA HIS A 84 -14.44 24.20 -15.38
C HIS A 84 -14.41 24.66 -16.85
N PRO A 85 -13.93 25.91 -17.15
CA PRO A 85 -14.06 26.51 -18.47
C PRO A 85 -13.34 25.75 -19.58
N VAL A 86 -12.28 24.99 -19.26
CA VAL A 86 -11.47 24.28 -20.25
C VAL A 86 -11.91 22.84 -20.46
N ASN A 87 -12.19 22.10 -19.37
CA ASN A 87 -12.46 20.65 -19.44
C ASN A 87 -13.87 20.23 -19.05
N GLY A 88 -14.75 21.19 -18.70
CA GLY A 88 -16.13 20.92 -18.32
C GLY A 88 -16.32 20.18 -16.98
N GLY A 89 -15.23 19.90 -16.25
CA GLY A 89 -15.30 19.20 -14.96
C GLY A 89 -16.11 19.98 -13.91
N GLY A 90 -16.86 19.27 -13.10
CA GLY A 90 -17.63 19.84 -11.98
C GLY A 90 -16.75 20.15 -10.76
N PRO A 91 -17.34 20.70 -9.69
CA PRO A 91 -16.62 21.08 -8.48
C PRO A 91 -16.08 19.85 -7.73
N LEU A 92 -15.10 20.10 -6.84
CA LEU A 92 -14.65 19.16 -5.84
C LEU A 92 -15.35 19.47 -4.52
N TYR A 93 -16.18 18.57 -4.03
CA TYR A 93 -16.74 18.64 -2.68
C TYR A 93 -15.76 18.04 -1.68
N VAL A 94 -15.42 18.77 -0.61
CA VAL A 94 -14.55 18.28 0.48
C VAL A 94 -15.31 18.41 1.78
N ILE A 95 -15.72 17.28 2.36
CA ILE A 95 -16.62 17.24 3.51
C ILE A 95 -15.87 16.70 4.72
N ASP A 96 -15.59 17.58 5.69
CA ASP A 96 -14.97 17.18 6.95
C ASP A 96 -16.03 16.68 7.93
N GLU A 97 -15.61 15.74 8.79
CA GLU A 97 -16.45 15.00 9.72
C GLU A 97 -17.76 14.53 9.08
N CYS A 98 -17.63 13.98 7.86
CA CYS A 98 -18.76 13.60 7.01
C CYS A 98 -19.77 12.67 7.68
N HIS A 99 -19.41 11.97 8.76
CA HIS A 99 -20.31 11.13 9.54
C HIS A 99 -21.41 11.93 10.27
N ILE A 100 -21.26 13.26 10.43
CA ILE A 100 -22.27 14.14 10.98
C ILE A 100 -23.33 14.49 9.91
N ALA A 101 -22.87 14.76 8.70
CA ALA A 101 -23.74 15.06 7.55
C ALA A 101 -24.43 13.79 7.01
N LEU A 102 -23.72 12.69 6.94
CA LEU A 102 -24.10 11.43 6.32
C LEU A 102 -24.03 10.27 7.32
N PRO A 103 -24.83 10.32 8.40
CA PRO A 103 -24.81 9.30 9.44
C PRO A 103 -25.31 7.95 8.90
N LYS A 104 -24.93 6.87 9.59
CA LYS A 104 -25.35 5.51 9.22
C LYS A 104 -26.87 5.33 9.12
N VAL A 105 -27.60 6.06 9.94
CA VAL A 105 -29.09 6.08 9.95
C VAL A 105 -29.54 7.53 9.90
N GLY A 106 -30.52 7.82 9.03
CA GLY A 106 -31.13 9.15 8.90
C GLY A 106 -30.53 10.02 7.78
N THR A 107 -29.63 9.51 6.96
CA THR A 107 -29.27 10.16 5.68
C THR A 107 -30.49 10.10 4.75
N PRO A 108 -30.91 11.23 4.15
CA PRO A 108 -32.02 11.25 3.20
C PRO A 108 -31.72 10.40 1.95
N VAL A 109 -32.73 9.70 1.44
CA VAL A 109 -32.61 8.87 0.22
C VAL A 109 -32.15 9.69 -0.97
N ALA A 110 -32.66 10.92 -1.14
CA ALA A 110 -32.24 11.83 -2.22
C ALA A 110 -30.73 12.15 -2.19
N VAL A 111 -30.10 12.13 -1.01
CA VAL A 111 -28.64 12.30 -0.88
C VAL A 111 -27.93 11.02 -1.32
N GLU A 112 -28.43 9.82 -0.96
CA GLU A 112 -27.87 8.56 -1.42
C GLU A 112 -27.95 8.41 -2.95
N GLU A 113 -29.08 8.82 -3.53
CA GLU A 113 -29.30 8.85 -4.98
C GLU A 113 -28.29 9.80 -5.65
N TRP A 114 -28.13 11.01 -5.10
CA TRP A 114 -27.15 11.96 -5.63
C TRP A 114 -25.73 11.36 -5.60
N TYR A 115 -25.31 10.72 -4.51
CA TYR A 115 -24.00 10.07 -4.45
C TYR A 115 -23.84 8.95 -5.50
N SER A 116 -24.90 8.25 -5.82
CA SER A 116 -24.88 7.23 -6.87
C SER A 116 -24.72 7.82 -8.27
N LEU A 117 -25.22 9.04 -8.48
CA LEU A 117 -25.28 9.72 -9.78
C LEU A 117 -24.29 10.90 -9.93
N HIS A 118 -23.52 11.27 -8.88
CA HIS A 118 -22.67 12.48 -8.86
C HIS A 118 -21.70 12.57 -10.04
N ARG A 119 -21.31 11.44 -10.63
CA ARG A 119 -20.46 11.41 -11.82
C ARG A 119 -21.14 11.98 -13.07
N HIS A 120 -22.45 11.90 -13.16
CA HIS A 120 -23.20 12.54 -14.24
C HIS A 120 -23.14 14.08 -14.14
N GLU A 121 -22.86 14.60 -12.96
CA GLU A 121 -22.60 16.02 -12.73
C GLU A 121 -21.11 16.38 -12.81
N PHE A 122 -20.25 15.45 -13.19
CA PHE A 122 -18.79 15.60 -13.26
C PHE A 122 -18.15 16.07 -11.94
N ALA A 123 -18.86 15.90 -10.82
CA ALA A 123 -18.41 16.25 -9.49
C ALA A 123 -17.57 15.12 -8.87
N ASP A 124 -16.52 15.51 -8.12
CA ASP A 124 -15.81 14.60 -7.25
C ASP A 124 -16.08 14.92 -5.78
N VAL A 125 -16.05 13.89 -4.92
CA VAL A 125 -16.30 14.04 -3.49
C VAL A 125 -15.15 13.43 -2.68
N LEU A 126 -14.58 14.24 -1.79
CA LEU A 126 -13.61 13.83 -0.79
C LEU A 126 -14.25 13.83 0.60
N LEU A 127 -14.49 12.66 1.17
CA LEU A 127 -15.05 12.48 2.50
C LEU A 127 -13.96 12.31 3.55
N ILE A 128 -13.96 13.17 4.57
CA ILE A 128 -13.03 13.10 5.70
C ILE A 128 -13.80 12.59 6.92
N SER A 129 -13.31 11.50 7.53
CA SER A 129 -13.90 10.92 8.73
C SER A 129 -12.86 10.25 9.61
N GLN A 130 -13.16 10.14 10.89
CA GLN A 130 -12.36 9.35 11.82
C GLN A 130 -12.67 7.85 11.72
N SER A 131 -13.91 7.50 11.39
CA SER A 131 -14.37 6.12 11.29
C SER A 131 -15.40 5.95 10.17
N TYR A 132 -15.18 4.98 9.30
CA TYR A 132 -16.12 4.61 8.25
C TYR A 132 -17.34 3.85 8.79
N GLY A 133 -17.25 3.31 10.01
CA GLY A 133 -18.39 2.58 10.63
C GLY A 133 -19.57 3.46 10.99
N LYS A 134 -19.35 4.79 11.10
CA LYS A 134 -20.39 5.79 11.39
C LYS A 134 -21.02 6.38 10.13
N LEU A 135 -20.46 6.11 8.96
CA LEU A 135 -20.93 6.63 7.68
C LEU A 135 -22.06 5.77 7.12
N ASN A 136 -22.98 6.41 6.38
CA ASN A 136 -24.04 5.73 5.64
C ASN A 136 -23.49 4.58 4.78
N VAL A 137 -24.18 3.45 4.75
CA VAL A 137 -23.68 2.22 4.13
C VAL A 137 -23.65 2.34 2.61
N ALA A 138 -24.72 2.87 2.00
CA ALA A 138 -24.81 3.02 0.54
C ALA A 138 -23.67 3.94 0.02
N ILE A 139 -23.46 5.09 0.68
CA ILE A 139 -22.40 6.03 0.30
C ILE A 139 -21.02 5.42 0.53
N LYS A 140 -20.82 4.70 1.63
CA LYS A 140 -19.55 4.05 1.96
C LYS A 140 -19.13 3.02 0.90
N ASP A 141 -20.09 2.26 0.36
CA ASP A 141 -19.83 1.21 -0.62
C ASP A 141 -19.52 1.79 -2.03
N LEU A 142 -19.81 3.06 -2.26
CA LEU A 142 -19.42 3.80 -3.47
C LEU A 142 -17.98 4.35 -3.43
N LEU A 143 -17.30 4.28 -2.27
CA LEU A 143 -15.94 4.81 -2.13
C LEU A 143 -14.94 3.96 -2.93
N GLN A 144 -14.30 4.57 -3.93
CA GLN A 144 -13.32 3.90 -4.79
C GLN A 144 -11.94 3.87 -4.16
N ILE A 145 -11.53 4.98 -3.53
CA ILE A 145 -10.20 5.12 -2.95
C ILE A 145 -10.33 5.59 -1.50
N VAL A 146 -9.62 4.93 -0.61
CA VAL A 146 -9.56 5.30 0.80
C VAL A 146 -8.12 5.66 1.19
N TYR A 147 -7.90 6.92 1.58
CA TYR A 147 -6.64 7.39 2.14
C TYR A 147 -6.66 7.20 3.66
N ARG A 148 -5.83 6.32 4.20
CA ARG A 148 -5.63 6.16 5.63
C ARG A 148 -4.39 6.91 6.06
N VAL A 149 -4.54 7.86 6.96
CA VAL A 149 -3.45 8.70 7.48
C VAL A 149 -3.22 8.43 8.96
N ARG A 150 -1.96 8.26 9.34
CA ARG A 150 -1.53 8.02 10.71
C ARG A 150 -0.23 8.75 11.01
N LYS A 151 -0.23 9.55 12.09
CA LYS A 151 0.97 10.26 12.57
C LYS A 151 2.02 9.25 13.04
N ASN A 152 3.29 9.49 12.70
CA ASN A 152 4.39 8.57 13.02
C ASN A 152 4.98 8.80 14.41
N VAL A 153 4.13 8.89 15.42
CA VAL A 153 4.56 9.18 16.82
C VAL A 153 5.41 8.03 17.38
N ALA A 154 5.07 6.79 17.05
CA ALA A 154 5.81 5.60 17.52
C ALA A 154 7.28 5.59 17.05
N PHE A 155 7.60 6.23 15.92
CA PHE A 155 8.97 6.40 15.42
C PHE A 155 9.60 7.71 15.91
N GLY A 156 8.97 8.43 16.87
CA GLY A 156 9.44 9.71 17.42
C GLY A 156 9.40 10.89 16.44
N SER A 157 8.82 10.72 15.27
CA SER A 157 8.68 11.78 14.29
C SER A 157 7.30 12.41 14.35
N ALA A 158 7.12 13.39 15.24
CA ALA A 158 5.91 14.21 15.28
C ALA A 158 5.70 15.02 13.98
N LYS A 159 6.75 15.18 13.16
CA LYS A 159 6.76 15.98 11.93
C LYS A 159 6.39 15.17 10.68
N SER A 160 5.99 13.91 10.81
CA SER A 160 5.64 13.05 9.67
C SER A 160 4.42 12.17 9.94
N TYR A 161 3.79 11.74 8.86
CA TYR A 161 2.68 10.78 8.90
C TYR A 161 2.81 9.77 7.77
N THR A 162 2.25 8.60 7.99
CA THR A 162 2.13 7.56 6.96
C THR A 162 0.76 7.66 6.31
N ARG A 163 0.75 7.78 4.97
CA ARG A 163 -0.45 7.68 4.14
C ARG A 163 -0.47 6.30 3.47
N LYS A 164 -1.55 5.56 3.68
CA LYS A 164 -1.85 4.33 2.94
C LYS A 164 -3.02 4.61 2.00
N VAL A 165 -2.88 4.24 0.74
CA VAL A 165 -3.93 4.27 -0.27
C VAL A 165 -4.50 2.87 -0.38
N GLN A 166 -5.80 2.74 -0.25
CA GLN A 166 -6.51 1.47 -0.28
C GLN A 166 -7.58 1.54 -1.38
N ASP A 167 -7.73 0.47 -2.12
CA ASP A 167 -8.77 0.32 -3.14
C ASP A 167 -10.11 -0.02 -2.47
N GLY A 168 -11.00 0.99 -2.40
CA GLY A 168 -12.24 0.89 -1.65
C GLY A 168 -12.05 0.72 -0.14
N VAL A 169 -13.15 0.47 0.57
CA VAL A 169 -13.15 0.36 2.05
C VAL A 169 -12.58 -0.97 2.53
N ARG A 170 -12.74 -2.03 1.76
CA ARG A 170 -12.36 -3.42 2.10
C ARG A 170 -11.23 -3.97 1.23
N GLY A 171 -10.80 -3.23 0.21
CA GLY A 171 -9.76 -3.67 -0.71
C GLY A 171 -8.35 -3.60 -0.11
N GLU A 172 -7.37 -3.94 -0.91
CA GLU A 172 -5.99 -4.00 -0.50
C GLU A 172 -5.32 -2.61 -0.48
N VAL A 173 -4.22 -2.50 0.25
CA VAL A 173 -3.39 -1.31 0.25
C VAL A 173 -2.52 -1.31 -0.99
N VAL A 174 -2.84 -0.42 -1.94
CA VAL A 174 -2.13 -0.31 -3.24
C VAL A 174 -0.90 0.60 -3.17
N ASN A 175 -0.83 1.50 -2.17
CA ASN A 175 0.31 2.39 -2.01
C ASN A 175 0.50 2.78 -0.55
N THR A 176 1.76 2.90 -0.12
CA THR A 176 2.13 3.41 1.20
C THR A 176 3.23 4.45 1.04
N ALA A 177 3.03 5.65 1.56
CA ALA A 177 4.01 6.73 1.53
C ALA A 177 4.13 7.41 2.89
N VAL A 178 5.35 7.76 3.26
CA VAL A 178 5.62 8.62 4.42
C VAL A 178 5.72 10.06 3.92
N ARG A 179 4.91 10.95 4.52
CA ARG A 179 4.87 12.37 4.20
C ARG A 179 5.28 13.19 5.41
N ARG A 180 5.94 14.33 5.15
CA ARG A 180 6.30 15.28 6.20
C ARG A 180 5.29 16.43 6.21
N TYR A 181 5.04 16.97 7.41
CA TYR A 181 4.31 18.22 7.56
C TYR A 181 5.24 19.38 7.24
N GLU A 182 4.79 20.29 6.39
CA GLU A 182 5.46 21.57 6.14
C GLU A 182 4.69 22.67 6.87
N GLU A 183 5.37 23.41 7.71
CA GLU A 183 4.76 24.41 8.61
C GLU A 183 4.02 25.52 7.85
N LYS A 184 4.49 25.87 6.65
CA LYS A 184 3.87 26.90 5.78
C LYS A 184 2.40 26.63 5.45
N TYR A 185 1.96 25.36 5.41
CA TYR A 185 0.59 25.01 5.07
C TYR A 185 -0.36 25.00 6.26
N PHE A 186 0.14 25.10 7.48
CA PHE A 186 -0.73 25.11 8.65
C PHE A 186 -1.55 26.41 8.80
N SER A 187 -1.10 27.50 8.17
CA SER A 187 -1.83 28.74 8.12
C SER A 187 -3.08 28.70 7.25
N LEU A 188 -3.21 27.71 6.34
CA LEU A 188 -4.29 27.62 5.37
C LEU A 188 -5.64 27.19 5.97
N TYR A 189 -5.64 26.52 7.12
CA TYR A 189 -6.86 25.99 7.72
C TYR A 189 -6.80 25.95 9.23
N GLN A 190 -7.97 26.04 9.86
CA GLN A 190 -8.11 25.83 11.28
C GLN A 190 -8.41 24.35 11.56
N SER A 191 -7.49 23.65 12.24
CA SER A 191 -7.77 22.30 12.75
C SER A 191 -8.54 22.40 14.05
N HIS A 192 -9.63 21.65 14.20
CA HIS A 192 -10.38 21.57 15.46
C HIS A 192 -9.50 21.14 16.66
N THR A 193 -8.41 20.46 16.39
CA THR A 193 -7.43 20.05 17.41
C THR A 193 -6.51 21.21 17.87
N ARG A 194 -6.44 22.32 17.13
CA ARG A 194 -5.59 23.48 17.46
C ARG A 194 -6.33 24.62 18.17
N SER A 195 -7.65 24.64 18.15
CA SER A 195 -8.45 25.69 18.77
C SER A 195 -8.53 25.63 20.29
N ALA A 196 -8.21 24.49 20.90
CA ALA A 196 -7.87 24.43 22.32
C ALA A 196 -6.34 24.60 22.41
N ALA A 197 -5.87 25.59 23.14
CA ALA A 197 -4.45 25.86 23.45
C ALA A 197 -3.76 24.74 24.25
N GLY A 198 -4.16 23.50 24.06
CA GLY A 198 -3.56 22.29 24.56
C GLY A 198 -2.63 21.73 23.49
N VAL A 199 -1.34 21.75 23.74
CA VAL A 199 -0.41 20.81 23.13
C VAL A 199 -1.09 19.45 23.26
N GLU A 200 -1.49 18.83 22.12
CA GLU A 200 -1.93 17.45 22.12
C GLU A 200 -0.74 16.63 22.69
N MET A 201 -0.79 16.39 23.98
CA MET A 201 0.15 15.47 24.61
C MET A 201 -0.13 14.13 23.93
N GLY A 202 0.78 13.73 23.03
CA GLY A 202 0.75 12.39 22.49
C GLY A 202 0.60 11.44 23.67
N ALA A 203 -0.28 10.45 23.56
CA ALA A 203 -0.52 9.51 24.64
C ALA A 203 0.84 9.14 25.26
N ALA A 204 1.04 9.49 26.53
CA ALA A 204 2.32 9.33 27.23
C ALA A 204 2.77 7.87 27.24
N ASP A 205 1.83 6.96 26.98
CA ASP A 205 2.03 5.51 26.90
C ASP A 205 2.75 5.03 25.62
N ILE A 206 2.87 5.89 24.58
CA ILE A 206 3.61 5.54 23.37
C ILE A 206 5.07 5.97 23.54
N VAL A 207 5.84 5.11 24.19
CA VAL A 207 7.28 5.28 24.30
C VAL A 207 7.90 5.15 22.90
N PRO A 208 8.68 6.15 22.44
CA PRO A 208 9.40 6.02 21.17
C PRO A 208 10.24 4.75 21.15
N PHE A 209 10.23 4.05 20.04
CA PHE A 209 10.89 2.75 19.84
C PHE A 209 12.35 2.72 20.34
N TRP A 210 13.13 3.78 20.13
CA TRP A 210 14.52 3.87 20.62
C TRP A 210 14.69 4.08 22.14
N ARG A 211 13.61 4.39 22.89
CA ARG A 211 13.61 4.43 24.36
C ARG A 211 13.24 3.07 24.96
N HIS A 212 12.98 2.07 24.13
CA HIS A 212 12.72 0.72 24.62
C HIS A 212 14.00 0.12 25.20
N TRP A 213 13.91 -0.55 26.35
CA TRP A 213 15.05 -1.15 27.05
C TRP A 213 15.93 -2.05 26.16
N THR A 214 15.37 -2.66 25.11
CA THR A 214 16.08 -3.50 24.14
C THR A 214 17.17 -2.73 23.39
N PHE A 215 17.00 -1.42 23.14
CA PHE A 215 18.03 -0.58 22.52
C PHE A 215 19.20 -0.31 23.48
N PHE A 216 18.90 -0.14 24.75
CA PHE A 216 19.96 -0.01 25.76
C PHE A 216 20.72 -1.33 25.90
N GLY A 217 20.02 -2.48 25.87
CA GLY A 217 20.65 -3.80 25.86
C GLY A 217 21.54 -4.02 24.63
N MET A 218 21.04 -3.65 23.43
CA MET A 218 21.81 -3.74 22.20
C MET A 218 23.04 -2.81 22.26
N GLY A 219 22.89 -1.58 22.76
CA GLY A 219 24.01 -0.65 22.96
C GLY A 219 25.07 -1.22 23.91
N ALA A 220 24.63 -1.80 25.04
CA ALA A 220 25.55 -2.45 26.00
C ALA A 220 26.27 -3.64 25.36
N CYS A 221 25.61 -4.47 24.55
CA CYS A 221 26.23 -5.56 23.81
C CYS A 221 27.28 -5.07 22.80
N VAL A 222 27.01 -3.98 22.09
CA VAL A 222 27.95 -3.38 21.14
C VAL A 222 29.19 -2.84 21.90
N VAL A 223 28.98 -2.12 23.00
CA VAL A 223 30.08 -1.62 23.84
C VAL A 223 30.91 -2.79 24.39
N LEU A 224 30.25 -3.84 24.92
CA LEU A 224 30.95 -5.04 25.41
C LEU A 224 31.76 -5.70 24.28
N PHE A 225 31.18 -5.84 23.08
CA PHE A 225 31.87 -6.38 21.91
C PHE A 225 33.12 -5.56 21.57
N VAL A 226 33.00 -4.23 21.51
CA VAL A 226 34.14 -3.32 21.23
C VAL A 226 35.22 -3.47 22.29
N VAL A 227 34.86 -3.52 23.58
CA VAL A 227 35.79 -3.75 24.69
C VAL A 227 36.51 -5.09 24.55
N VAL A 228 35.77 -6.18 24.26
CA VAL A 228 36.37 -7.50 24.05
C VAL A 228 37.34 -7.50 22.86
N VAL A 229 37.00 -6.82 21.76
CA VAL A 229 37.88 -6.67 20.60
C VAL A 229 39.11 -5.87 20.94
N ALA A 230 38.99 -4.79 21.70
CA ALA A 230 40.12 -3.93 22.10
C ALA A 230 41.07 -4.63 23.08
N VAL A 231 40.53 -5.45 24.01
CA VAL A 231 41.33 -6.13 25.03
C VAL A 231 41.93 -7.46 24.53
N ARG A 232 41.21 -8.23 23.75
CA ARG A 232 41.63 -9.56 23.30
C ARG A 232 42.13 -9.63 21.85
N GLY A 233 42.11 -8.52 21.12
CA GLY A 233 42.42 -8.49 19.70
C GLY A 233 41.27 -9.00 18.85
N ASN A 234 41.44 -9.04 17.56
CA ASN A 234 40.41 -9.32 16.57
C ASN A 234 39.75 -10.71 16.79
N PRO A 235 38.48 -10.83 17.26
CA PRO A 235 37.82 -12.12 17.48
C PRO A 235 37.62 -12.89 16.17
N LEU A 236 37.67 -12.23 15.01
CA LEU A 236 37.62 -12.89 13.70
C LEU A 236 38.91 -13.72 13.42
N ALA A 237 39.95 -13.56 14.20
CA ALA A 237 41.15 -14.39 14.08
C ALA A 237 40.86 -15.87 14.50
N MET A 238 39.82 -16.12 15.29
CA MET A 238 39.38 -17.47 15.63
C MET A 238 38.75 -18.23 14.46
N PHE A 239 38.25 -17.49 13.45
CA PHE A 239 37.65 -18.07 12.24
C PHE A 239 38.64 -18.19 11.07
N LYS A 240 39.96 -18.08 11.31
CA LYS A 240 40.92 -18.42 10.28
C LYS A 240 40.80 -19.91 10.00
N PRO A 241 40.52 -20.33 8.75
CA PRO A 241 40.45 -21.72 8.39
C PRO A 241 41.81 -22.36 8.74
N LYS A 242 41.80 -23.45 9.48
CA LYS A 242 43.00 -24.24 9.74
C LYS A 242 43.69 -24.54 8.40
N PRO A 243 45.00 -24.34 8.29
CA PRO A 243 45.74 -24.67 7.06
C PRO A 243 45.49 -26.14 6.78
N GLN A 244 44.94 -26.45 5.61
CA GLN A 244 44.76 -27.84 5.18
C GLN A 244 46.12 -28.49 5.08
N PRO A 245 46.31 -29.72 5.59
CA PRO A 245 47.59 -30.43 5.42
C PRO A 245 47.86 -30.60 3.92
N LYS A 246 49.03 -30.11 3.48
CA LYS A 246 49.54 -30.36 2.14
C LYS A 246 49.71 -31.89 1.99
N PHE A 247 48.83 -32.54 1.29
CA PHE A 247 49.05 -33.89 0.81
C PHE A 247 50.14 -33.81 -0.24
N LEU A 248 51.34 -34.34 0.10
CA LEU A 248 52.40 -34.62 -0.86
C LEU A 248 51.85 -35.60 -1.88
N GLY A 249 51.94 -35.25 -3.14
CA GLY A 249 51.46 -36.03 -4.25
C GLY A 249 52.00 -37.46 -4.23
N ALA A 250 51.11 -38.41 -4.09
CA ALA A 250 51.30 -39.77 -4.54
C ALA A 250 50.47 -39.96 -5.79
N SER A 251 51.12 -40.23 -6.89
CA SER A 251 50.55 -40.61 -8.17
C SER A 251 49.71 -41.87 -7.99
N VAL A 252 48.38 -41.78 -8.16
CA VAL A 252 47.49 -42.94 -8.16
C VAL A 252 47.26 -43.34 -9.63
N PRO A 253 47.43 -44.61 -10.01
CA PRO A 253 47.18 -45.05 -11.37
C PRO A 253 45.69 -45.03 -11.67
N GLU A 254 45.37 -44.64 -12.89
CA GLU A 254 44.06 -44.55 -13.50
C GLU A 254 43.43 -45.98 -13.61
N ALA A 255 42.55 -46.30 -12.67
CA ALA A 255 41.73 -47.50 -12.77
C ALA A 255 40.32 -47.13 -13.25
N ARG A 256 40.05 -47.53 -14.48
CA ARG A 256 38.76 -47.46 -15.16
C ARG A 256 37.74 -48.31 -14.39
N LEU A 257 36.78 -47.67 -13.71
CA LEU A 257 35.67 -48.35 -13.06
C LEU A 257 34.37 -48.15 -13.86
N GLU A 258 33.85 -49.25 -14.38
CA GLU A 258 32.51 -49.33 -14.94
C GLU A 258 31.43 -49.16 -13.87
N PRO A 259 30.26 -48.57 -14.17
CA PRO A 259 29.22 -48.32 -13.18
C PRO A 259 28.41 -49.61 -12.91
N LYS A 260 28.67 -50.27 -11.82
CA LYS A 260 27.74 -51.26 -11.25
C LYS A 260 26.76 -50.57 -10.30
N GLY A 261 25.47 -50.76 -10.60
CA GLY A 261 24.35 -50.17 -9.88
C GLY A 261 24.33 -50.52 -8.39
N PHE A 262 24.19 -49.47 -7.58
CA PHE A 262 24.06 -49.57 -6.14
C PHE A 262 22.59 -49.59 -5.74
N LYS A 263 22.10 -50.70 -5.18
CA LYS A 263 20.79 -50.81 -4.55
C LYS A 263 20.90 -50.27 -3.12
N VAL A 264 20.23 -49.16 -2.85
CA VAL A 264 20.09 -48.63 -1.48
C VAL A 264 18.95 -49.37 -0.78
N LYS A 265 19.31 -50.07 0.29
CA LYS A 265 18.39 -50.74 1.20
C LYS A 265 18.20 -49.81 2.43
N ASP A 266 16.97 -49.55 2.69
CA ASP A 266 16.32 -49.05 3.91
C ASP A 266 17.16 -48.38 5.02
N VAL A 267 16.94 -47.04 5.19
CA VAL A 267 17.17 -46.33 6.45
C VAL A 267 15.83 -45.66 6.82
N PRO A 268 15.23 -45.95 7.99
CA PRO A 268 13.96 -45.30 8.39
C PRO A 268 14.22 -43.93 8.99
N GLY A 269 13.48 -42.93 8.52
CA GLY A 269 13.30 -41.67 9.26
C GLY A 269 13.67 -40.37 8.58
N VAL A 270 13.54 -40.23 7.25
CA VAL A 270 13.51 -38.92 6.62
C VAL A 270 12.24 -38.83 5.76
N ALA A 271 11.34 -37.92 6.14
CA ALA A 271 10.11 -37.66 5.41
C ALA A 271 10.42 -37.27 3.95
N ALA A 272 9.80 -38.00 3.02
CA ALA A 272 9.91 -37.80 1.59
C ALA A 272 9.50 -36.37 1.22
N VAL A 273 10.43 -35.63 0.64
CA VAL A 273 10.12 -34.43 -0.14
C VAL A 273 9.41 -34.93 -1.40
N SER A 274 8.13 -34.63 -1.50
CA SER A 274 7.25 -35.03 -2.58
C SER A 274 7.82 -34.71 -3.94
N ALA A 275 7.71 -35.66 -4.82
CA ALA A 275 8.08 -35.60 -6.23
C ALA A 275 7.54 -34.34 -6.93
N VAL A 276 8.39 -33.69 -7.70
CA VAL A 276 8.04 -32.66 -8.69
C VAL A 276 7.09 -33.32 -9.71
N PRO A 277 5.91 -32.70 -10.01
CA PRO A 277 5.00 -33.26 -11.00
C PRO A 277 5.66 -33.30 -12.40
N GLU A 278 5.50 -34.40 -13.07
CA GLU A 278 6.07 -34.75 -14.40
C GLU A 278 5.57 -33.87 -15.56
N ALA A 279 4.84 -32.78 -15.29
CA ALA A 279 4.31 -31.86 -16.31
C ALA A 279 5.31 -30.78 -16.80
N VAL A 280 6.55 -30.76 -16.31
CA VAL A 280 7.52 -29.67 -16.56
C VAL A 280 8.41 -29.92 -17.80
N ALA A 281 8.32 -31.07 -18.42
CA ALA A 281 9.25 -31.45 -19.51
C ALA A 281 8.98 -30.80 -20.88
N ALA A 282 7.92 -30.01 -21.06
CA ALA A 282 7.53 -29.50 -22.38
C ALA A 282 8.17 -28.14 -22.80
N SER A 283 8.72 -27.35 -21.86
CA SER A 283 9.21 -25.97 -22.16
C SER A 283 10.74 -25.82 -22.22
N GLY A 284 11.49 -26.81 -21.82
CA GLY A 284 12.97 -26.71 -21.75
C GLY A 284 13.51 -25.76 -20.67
N TRP A 285 12.65 -25.06 -19.92
CA TRP A 285 13.00 -24.23 -18.80
C TRP A 285 12.92 -25.02 -17.48
N PRO A 286 13.95 -24.96 -16.61
CA PRO A 286 13.92 -25.68 -15.31
C PRO A 286 12.74 -25.27 -14.41
N TYR A 287 12.23 -24.05 -14.57
CA TYR A 287 11.09 -23.51 -13.81
C TYR A 287 9.91 -23.15 -14.73
N GLY A 288 9.75 -23.82 -15.86
CA GLY A 288 8.79 -23.45 -16.92
C GLY A 288 7.31 -23.50 -16.54
N ALA A 289 6.97 -24.08 -15.38
CA ALA A 289 5.61 -24.08 -14.84
C ALA A 289 5.32 -22.91 -13.88
N LEU A 290 6.29 -22.04 -13.63
CA LEU A 290 6.19 -20.92 -12.70
C LEU A 290 6.34 -19.60 -13.46
N ASP A 291 5.57 -18.61 -13.02
CA ASP A 291 5.73 -17.22 -13.46
C ASP A 291 6.87 -16.58 -12.65
N LEU A 292 7.77 -15.90 -13.35
CA LEU A 292 8.93 -15.26 -12.76
C LEU A 292 8.75 -13.74 -12.76
N HIS A 293 9.08 -13.11 -11.62
CA HIS A 293 8.94 -11.68 -11.43
C HIS A 293 10.15 -11.08 -10.71
N VAL A 294 10.45 -9.83 -10.95
CA VAL A 294 11.42 -9.06 -10.17
C VAL A 294 10.74 -8.61 -8.87
N GLY A 295 11.18 -9.11 -7.72
CA GLY A 295 10.66 -8.75 -6.40
C GLY A 295 11.32 -7.52 -5.79
N GLY A 296 12.53 -7.17 -6.27
CA GLY A 296 13.30 -6.03 -5.81
C GLY A 296 14.79 -6.21 -6.04
N PHE A 297 15.56 -5.16 -5.77
CA PHE A 297 17.02 -5.23 -5.85
C PHE A 297 17.67 -4.37 -4.76
N ALA A 298 18.91 -4.70 -4.42
CA ALA A 298 19.77 -3.94 -3.54
C ALA A 298 21.14 -3.74 -4.20
N ARG A 299 21.69 -2.52 -4.12
CA ARG A 299 23.05 -2.20 -4.59
C ARG A 299 23.94 -1.96 -3.38
N MET A 300 24.98 -2.77 -3.22
CA MET A 300 25.95 -2.65 -2.14
C MET A 300 27.37 -2.82 -2.70
N ALA A 301 28.24 -1.90 -2.39
CA ALA A 301 29.67 -1.93 -2.77
C ALA A 301 29.92 -2.27 -4.26
N GLY A 302 29.14 -1.67 -5.17
CA GLY A 302 29.29 -1.88 -6.62
C GLY A 302 28.67 -3.19 -7.14
N LYS A 303 28.11 -4.04 -6.28
CA LYS A 303 27.38 -5.25 -6.67
C LYS A 303 25.87 -5.05 -6.55
N THR A 304 25.13 -5.51 -7.57
CA THR A 304 23.66 -5.51 -7.54
C THR A 304 23.17 -6.93 -7.22
N VAL A 305 22.41 -7.05 -6.15
CA VAL A 305 21.71 -8.29 -5.78
C VAL A 305 20.25 -8.08 -6.09
N MET A 306 19.67 -8.93 -6.93
CA MET A 306 18.25 -8.93 -7.27
C MET A 306 17.53 -10.10 -6.63
N LEU A 307 16.32 -9.84 -6.16
CA LEU A 307 15.40 -10.87 -5.69
C LEU A 307 14.43 -11.20 -6.82
N ILE A 308 14.43 -12.44 -7.26
CA ILE A 308 13.51 -12.98 -8.25
C ILE A 308 12.48 -13.84 -7.54
N VAL A 309 11.20 -13.52 -7.77
CA VAL A 309 10.05 -14.17 -7.14
C VAL A 309 9.44 -15.14 -8.14
N PHE A 310 9.22 -16.36 -7.71
CA PHE A 310 8.54 -17.42 -8.44
C PHE A 310 7.10 -17.50 -7.94
N SER A 311 6.14 -17.45 -8.86
CA SER A 311 4.72 -17.54 -8.53
C SER A 311 4.02 -18.59 -9.37
N GLN A 312 2.90 -19.10 -8.84
CA GLN A 312 2.01 -20.02 -9.53
C GLN A 312 0.57 -19.64 -9.21
N ASN A 313 -0.25 -19.47 -10.23
CA ASN A 313 -1.64 -19.03 -10.06
C ASN A 313 -1.78 -17.72 -9.25
N GLY A 314 -0.84 -16.78 -9.43
CA GLY A 314 -0.84 -15.52 -8.73
C GLY A 314 -0.42 -15.59 -7.25
N GLN A 315 0.05 -16.75 -6.77
CA GLN A 315 0.59 -16.91 -5.42
C GLN A 315 2.10 -17.11 -5.46
N ARG A 316 2.81 -16.44 -4.57
CA ARG A 316 4.26 -16.59 -4.42
C ARG A 316 4.57 -17.99 -3.86
N VAL A 317 5.42 -18.75 -4.56
CA VAL A 317 5.87 -20.06 -4.16
C VAL A 317 7.19 -19.97 -3.39
N PHE A 318 8.21 -19.37 -3.99
CA PHE A 318 9.50 -19.10 -3.36
C PHE A 318 10.20 -17.90 -4.04
N SER A 319 11.39 -17.57 -3.60
CA SER A 319 12.22 -16.53 -4.24
C SER A 319 13.70 -16.91 -4.16
N GLN A 320 14.46 -16.50 -5.18
CA GLN A 320 15.89 -16.68 -5.28
C GLN A 320 16.59 -15.38 -5.64
N THR A 321 17.85 -15.27 -5.35
CA THR A 321 18.68 -14.14 -5.78
C THR A 321 19.24 -14.40 -7.18
N ASN A 322 19.66 -13.32 -7.87
CA ASN A 322 20.36 -13.48 -9.14
C ASN A 322 21.62 -14.36 -9.01
N VAL A 323 22.32 -14.30 -7.87
CA VAL A 323 23.53 -15.12 -7.60
C VAL A 323 23.18 -16.60 -7.55
N GLU A 324 22.06 -16.97 -6.90
CA GLU A 324 21.60 -18.36 -6.83
C GLU A 324 21.14 -18.87 -8.21
N LEU A 325 20.49 -18.01 -9.00
CA LEU A 325 20.10 -18.36 -10.38
C LEU A 325 21.31 -18.51 -11.30
N GLU A 326 22.32 -17.66 -11.16
CA GLU A 326 23.56 -17.76 -11.90
C GLU A 326 24.32 -19.07 -11.55
N ALA A 327 24.33 -19.45 -10.28
CA ALA A 327 24.85 -20.73 -9.82
C ALA A 327 24.07 -21.93 -10.37
N ALA A 328 22.76 -21.76 -10.65
CA ALA A 328 21.91 -22.75 -11.31
C ALA A 328 22.02 -22.76 -12.85
N GLY A 329 22.94 -21.98 -13.43
CA GLY A 329 23.22 -21.94 -14.87
C GLY A 329 22.43 -20.90 -15.68
N TYR A 330 21.71 -19.98 -15.01
CA TYR A 330 21.07 -18.86 -15.67
C TYR A 330 22.05 -17.70 -15.86
N ARG A 331 21.87 -16.96 -16.94
CA ARG A 331 22.48 -15.63 -17.10
C ARG A 331 21.42 -14.57 -16.82
N VAL A 332 21.69 -13.70 -15.86
CA VAL A 332 20.78 -12.65 -15.40
C VAL A 332 21.32 -11.30 -15.85
N THR A 333 20.63 -10.63 -16.79
CA THR A 333 21.02 -9.31 -17.30
C THR A 333 19.97 -8.28 -16.96
N MET A 334 20.33 -7.28 -16.15
CA MET A 334 19.47 -6.16 -15.80
C MET A 334 19.45 -5.15 -16.94
N LEU A 335 18.30 -4.87 -17.50
CA LEU A 335 18.09 -3.85 -18.54
C LEU A 335 17.71 -2.50 -17.93
N ASN A 336 16.87 -2.53 -16.90
CA ASN A 336 16.54 -1.39 -16.04
C ASN A 336 16.06 -1.89 -14.67
N ASP A 337 15.66 -0.99 -13.77
CA ASP A 337 15.28 -1.31 -12.40
C ASP A 337 14.07 -2.28 -12.29
N CYS A 338 13.28 -2.43 -13.37
CA CYS A 338 12.09 -3.29 -13.41
C CYS A 338 12.03 -4.22 -14.62
N LEU A 339 13.10 -4.37 -15.39
CA LEU A 339 13.15 -5.28 -16.53
C LEU A 339 14.48 -6.03 -16.54
N VAL A 340 14.38 -7.33 -16.47
CA VAL A 340 15.52 -8.25 -16.43
C VAL A 340 15.36 -9.29 -17.52
N ARG A 341 16.45 -9.56 -18.22
CA ARG A 341 16.54 -10.68 -19.15
C ARG A 341 17.15 -11.88 -18.42
N LEU A 342 16.44 -12.99 -18.46
CA LEU A 342 16.95 -14.30 -18.03
C LEU A 342 17.26 -15.13 -19.27
N GLU A 343 18.42 -15.76 -19.28
CA GLU A 343 18.85 -16.66 -20.33
C GLU A 343 19.26 -18.02 -19.70
N PHE A 344 18.79 -19.11 -20.31
CA PHE A 344 19.17 -20.47 -19.91
C PHE A 344 19.42 -21.30 -21.18
N GLY A 345 20.66 -21.67 -21.44
CA GLY A 345 21.04 -22.34 -22.69
C GLY A 345 20.76 -21.45 -23.91
N LYS A 346 19.85 -21.88 -24.78
CA LYS A 346 19.39 -21.11 -25.95
C LYS A 346 18.07 -20.34 -25.70
N LEU A 347 17.50 -20.46 -24.53
CA LEU A 347 16.22 -19.84 -24.20
C LEU A 347 16.45 -18.47 -23.54
N SER A 348 15.60 -17.50 -23.85
CA SER A 348 15.65 -16.17 -23.28
C SER A 348 14.24 -15.67 -22.93
N GLN A 349 14.06 -15.08 -21.75
CA GLN A 349 12.79 -14.57 -21.27
C GLN A 349 13.00 -13.22 -20.58
N PHE A 350 12.02 -12.31 -20.70
CA PHE A 350 12.00 -11.05 -19.96
C PHE A 350 11.07 -11.18 -18.76
N ILE A 351 11.53 -10.69 -17.61
CA ILE A 351 10.76 -10.61 -16.37
C ILE A 351 10.68 -9.17 -15.89
N SER A 352 9.56 -8.81 -15.26
CA SER A 352 9.27 -7.43 -14.78
C SER A 352 8.86 -7.40 -13.32
N CYS A 353 8.71 -6.17 -12.76
CA CYS A 353 8.34 -5.92 -11.35
C CYS A 353 6.83 -6.11 -11.07
N ASN A 354 6.18 -7.07 -11.67
CA ASN A 354 4.76 -7.39 -11.46
C ASN A 354 4.55 -8.58 -10.51
N ALA A 355 5.50 -8.78 -9.58
CA ALA A 355 5.39 -9.87 -8.61
C ALA A 355 4.08 -9.76 -7.81
N PRO A 356 3.35 -10.87 -7.61
CA PRO A 356 2.16 -10.87 -6.78
C PRO A 356 2.53 -10.42 -5.36
N SER A 357 1.68 -9.56 -4.78
CA SER A 357 1.84 -9.10 -3.40
C SER A 357 1.83 -10.32 -2.46
N VAL A 358 2.68 -10.28 -1.43
CA VAL A 358 2.65 -11.30 -0.37
C VAL A 358 1.34 -11.12 0.39
N GLY A 359 0.28 -11.81 -0.03
CA GLY A 359 -0.93 -11.94 0.75
C GLY A 359 -0.60 -12.73 2.01
N ILE A 360 -0.89 -12.16 3.19
CA ILE A 360 -0.99 -12.96 4.42
C ILE A 360 -2.17 -13.90 4.12
N GLY A 361 -1.87 -15.19 3.89
CA GLY A 361 -2.81 -16.17 3.43
C GLY A 361 -4.02 -16.27 4.36
N ASN A 362 -5.16 -15.80 3.91
CA ASN A 362 -6.43 -16.30 4.39
C ASN A 362 -6.63 -17.68 3.75
N ALA A 363 -6.36 -18.72 4.52
CA ALA A 363 -6.60 -20.12 4.20
C ALA A 363 -8.11 -20.44 4.15
N TYR A 364 -8.92 -19.68 3.41
CA TYR A 364 -10.31 -19.99 3.08
C TYR A 364 -10.74 -19.20 1.84
N SER A 365 -10.20 -19.54 0.68
CA SER A 365 -10.89 -19.24 -0.58
C SER A 365 -11.62 -20.52 -1.03
N LYS A 366 -12.90 -20.56 -0.77
CA LYS A 366 -13.84 -21.53 -1.35
C LYS A 366 -13.73 -21.44 -2.88
N PRO A 367 -13.55 -22.53 -3.62
CA PRO A 367 -13.52 -22.48 -5.08
C PRO A 367 -14.85 -21.91 -5.60
N ALA A 368 -14.77 -21.01 -6.55
CA ALA A 368 -15.93 -20.43 -7.22
C ALA A 368 -16.75 -21.56 -7.88
N PRO A 369 -18.10 -21.54 -7.77
CA PRO A 369 -18.93 -22.54 -8.43
C PRO A 369 -18.76 -22.42 -9.94
N GLN A 370 -18.39 -23.51 -10.59
CA GLN A 370 -18.38 -23.61 -12.05
C GLN A 370 -19.77 -23.32 -12.58
N ARG A 371 -19.90 -22.28 -13.39
CA ARG A 371 -21.12 -22.03 -14.18
C ARG A 371 -21.28 -23.18 -15.17
N THR A 372 -22.21 -24.09 -14.87
CA THR A 372 -22.75 -24.99 -15.89
C THR A 372 -23.47 -24.15 -16.91
N VAL A 373 -22.97 -24.14 -18.14
CA VAL A 373 -23.66 -23.59 -19.31
C VAL A 373 -24.88 -24.47 -19.51
N ALA A 374 -26.05 -23.92 -19.28
CA ALA A 374 -27.32 -24.60 -19.62
C ALA A 374 -27.41 -24.69 -21.15
N ALA A 375 -27.63 -25.91 -21.63
CA ALA A 375 -27.84 -26.17 -23.04
C ALA A 375 -29.11 -25.47 -23.52
N ASP A 376 -29.05 -24.81 -24.68
CA ASP A 376 -30.18 -24.20 -25.35
C ASP A 376 -31.29 -25.24 -25.66
N PRO A 377 -32.56 -24.91 -25.45
CA PRO A 377 -33.67 -25.78 -25.87
C PRO A 377 -33.82 -25.77 -27.38
N ALA A 378 -33.95 -26.94 -27.95
CA ALA A 378 -34.15 -27.18 -29.37
C ALA A 378 -35.38 -26.46 -29.94
N PRO A 379 -35.38 -26.06 -31.23
CA PRO A 379 -36.49 -25.32 -31.83
C PRO A 379 -37.66 -26.23 -32.07
N VAL A 380 -38.84 -25.78 -31.63
CA VAL A 380 -40.16 -26.39 -31.90
C VAL A 380 -40.51 -26.12 -33.35
N LYS A 381 -40.68 -27.20 -34.11
CA LYS A 381 -41.25 -27.14 -35.48
C LYS A 381 -42.75 -26.83 -35.42
N ARG A 382 -43.14 -25.82 -36.15
CA ARG A 382 -44.42 -25.71 -36.86
C ARG A 382 -44.16 -25.31 -38.27
#